data_42736da0c278805e96b1d102b75d52eb
#
_entry.id   42736da0c278805e96b1d102b75d52eb
#
_cell.length_a   1.000
_cell.length_b   1.000
_cell.length_c   1.000
_cell.angle_alpha   90.00
_cell.angle_beta   90.00
_cell.angle_gamma   90.00
#
_symmetry.space_group_name_H-M   'P 1'
#
loop_
_entity.id
_entity.type
_entity.pdbx_description
1 polymer ?
#
loop_
_entity_poly.entity_id
_entity_poly.type
_entity_poly.pdbx_seq_one_letter_code
_entity_poly.pdbx_strand_id
1 'polypeptide(L)'
;MENLKMHTPDLAEENFRKLAAMFPNAVTETINEDGEVVRAIDADVLRQEISAAVVEGAQERYQFTWPDKKKSVVLANQPIAKTLRLDREKSVGRDGTPGSIDTENIYIEGDNIDALKLLQETYLGKVKLIYIDPPYNTGSDAFVYDDDFTVTGTEFSEASGQRDEDGNLLFDMRVNNETNGRFHTDWLNMLYPRLRLAKDLLADDGVILINMDENEIDNLQKLCAEVFGKSNDLGTIIWDKRNPKGDAKGISYQHEYILVYAKNKIMFTETCKMQRPKKNASLIIKKANQLFSKVSLTYTLDDANADFAAWMRTQSDFSGGEKAYNKIDENGDVYRPVSMAWPNKKKAPDDYFIPLIHPITGNPCPVPERGWRNPSSTMKKMMDEGRILFGKDETTIPNSKYLLKENMYENIPSLLYFGGSDTDLLAKLNIPFDTPKVVSICQEHIAS
;
A
#
# COMPACT_ATOMS: atom_id res chain seq x y z
N MET A 1 41.31 -5.04 6.85
CA MET A 1 40.13 -4.40 7.49
C MET A 1 39.83 -3.17 6.67
N GLU A 2 38.76 -3.19 5.87
CA GLU A 2 38.28 -1.98 5.21
C GLU A 2 37.85 -1.00 6.30
N ASN A 3 38.33 0.23 6.21
CA ASN A 3 37.90 1.28 7.12
C ASN A 3 36.39 1.48 6.97
N LEU A 4 35.64 1.32 8.07
CA LEU A 4 34.23 1.66 8.14
C LEU A 4 34.07 3.12 7.69
N LYS A 5 33.31 3.35 6.62
CA LYS A 5 32.98 4.71 6.18
C LYS A 5 32.13 5.38 7.27
N MET A 6 32.54 6.57 7.71
CA MET A 6 31.85 7.33 8.75
C MET A 6 30.64 8.14 8.22
N HIS A 7 30.31 7.98 6.94
CA HIS A 7 29.24 8.72 6.26
C HIS A 7 28.30 7.74 5.56
N THR A 8 27.02 8.07 5.48
CA THR A 8 26.05 7.39 4.62
C THR A 8 26.46 7.51 3.14
N PRO A 9 25.96 6.63 2.24
CA PRO A 9 26.27 6.71 0.82
C PRO A 9 25.92 8.07 0.23
N ASP A 10 26.82 8.61 -0.59
CA ASP A 10 26.53 9.77 -1.43
C ASP A 10 25.81 9.28 -2.69
N LEU A 11 24.48 9.40 -2.67
CA LEU A 11 23.64 8.96 -3.76
C LEU A 11 23.84 9.76 -5.05
N ALA A 12 24.23 11.03 -4.94
CA ALA A 12 24.52 11.86 -6.12
C ALA A 12 25.77 11.34 -6.83
N GLU A 13 26.85 11.10 -6.09
CA GLU A 13 28.10 10.56 -6.62
C GLU A 13 27.92 9.15 -7.17
N GLU A 14 27.14 8.30 -6.49
CA GLU A 14 26.84 6.95 -6.95
C GLU A 14 26.05 6.96 -8.27
N ASN A 15 25.03 7.80 -8.38
CA ASN A 15 24.25 7.97 -9.61
C ASN A 15 25.09 8.58 -10.72
N PHE A 16 25.96 9.54 -10.41
CA PHE A 16 26.91 10.07 -11.37
C PHE A 16 27.81 8.98 -11.93
N ARG A 17 28.39 8.12 -11.07
CA ARG A 17 29.24 7.01 -11.51
C ARG A 17 28.51 6.03 -12.42
N LYS A 18 27.25 5.69 -12.09
CA LYS A 18 26.41 4.82 -12.92
C LYS A 18 26.16 5.44 -14.30
N LEU A 19 25.76 6.72 -14.34
CA LEU A 19 25.51 7.43 -15.59
C LEU A 19 26.79 7.60 -16.41
N ALA A 20 27.90 7.97 -15.78
CA ALA A 20 29.18 8.13 -16.43
C ALA A 20 29.73 6.82 -17.04
N ALA A 21 29.44 5.67 -16.40
CA ALA A 21 29.79 4.37 -16.93
C ALA A 21 28.91 3.96 -18.12
N MET A 22 27.64 4.31 -18.10
CA MET A 22 26.69 3.99 -19.19
C MET A 22 26.85 4.93 -20.38
N PHE A 23 27.11 6.22 -20.13
CA PHE A 23 27.16 7.29 -21.14
C PHE A 23 28.42 8.14 -20.97
N PRO A 24 29.61 7.60 -21.28
CA PRO A 24 30.87 8.31 -21.06
C PRO A 24 30.97 9.61 -21.88
N ASN A 25 30.30 9.69 -23.02
CA ASN A 25 30.29 10.89 -23.87
C ASN A 25 29.51 12.06 -23.25
N ALA A 26 28.61 11.79 -22.28
CA ALA A 26 27.84 12.79 -21.56
C ALA A 26 28.60 13.33 -20.33
N VAL A 27 29.82 12.87 -20.07
CA VAL A 27 30.64 13.40 -18.96
C VAL A 27 31.38 14.64 -19.43
N THR A 28 31.24 15.74 -18.70
CA THR A 28 31.89 17.02 -18.94
C THR A 28 32.50 17.54 -17.65
N GLU A 29 33.15 18.69 -17.74
CA GLU A 29 33.69 19.45 -16.59
C GLU A 29 32.91 20.73 -16.41
N THR A 30 32.69 21.10 -15.14
CA THR A 30 32.08 22.38 -14.76
C THR A 30 32.80 22.96 -13.54
N ILE A 31 32.51 24.19 -13.21
CA ILE A 31 33.07 24.85 -12.03
C ILE A 31 31.97 24.89 -10.95
N ASN A 32 32.28 24.35 -9.75
CA ASN A 32 31.37 24.40 -8.61
C ASN A 32 31.32 25.77 -7.96
N GLU A 33 30.49 25.94 -6.93
CA GLU A 33 30.33 27.21 -6.20
C GLU A 33 31.63 27.68 -5.51
N ASP A 34 32.53 26.76 -5.20
CA ASP A 34 33.83 26.99 -4.56
C ASP A 34 34.93 27.36 -5.59
N GLY A 35 34.60 27.39 -6.89
CA GLY A 35 35.55 27.70 -7.97
C GLY A 35 36.44 26.52 -8.41
N GLU A 36 36.16 25.32 -7.95
CA GLU A 36 36.90 24.10 -8.33
C GLU A 36 36.28 23.44 -9.57
N VAL A 37 37.16 22.87 -10.41
CA VAL A 37 36.71 22.09 -11.58
C VAL A 37 36.23 20.69 -11.12
N VAL A 38 34.96 20.43 -11.34
CA VAL A 38 34.32 19.14 -11.01
C VAL A 38 33.76 18.48 -12.25
N ARG A 39 33.68 17.15 -12.24
CA ARG A 39 33.03 16.39 -13.31
C ARG A 39 31.53 16.48 -13.17
N ALA A 40 30.84 16.66 -14.29
CA ALA A 40 29.38 16.77 -14.36
C ALA A 40 28.83 15.98 -15.54
N ILE A 41 27.51 15.78 -15.57
CA ILE A 41 26.81 15.21 -16.72
C ILE A 41 26.26 16.34 -17.59
N ASP A 42 26.67 16.35 -18.88
CA ASP A 42 26.04 17.18 -19.89
C ASP A 42 24.63 16.63 -20.19
N ALA A 43 23.62 17.39 -19.78
CA ALA A 43 22.23 16.97 -19.90
C ALA A 43 21.74 16.88 -21.34
N ASP A 44 22.30 17.69 -22.23
CA ASP A 44 21.90 17.71 -23.64
C ASP A 44 22.55 16.55 -24.39
N VAL A 45 23.80 16.22 -24.13
CA VAL A 45 24.46 15.04 -24.67
C VAL A 45 23.78 13.77 -24.12
N LEU A 46 23.50 13.70 -22.82
CA LEU A 46 22.81 12.55 -22.23
C LEU A 46 21.43 12.33 -22.89
N ARG A 47 20.67 13.39 -23.14
CA ARG A 47 19.38 13.32 -23.83
C ARG A 47 19.49 12.71 -25.23
N GLN A 48 20.53 13.05 -25.97
CA GLN A 48 20.78 12.50 -27.31
C GLN A 48 21.06 10.99 -27.26
N GLU A 49 21.76 10.55 -26.22
CA GLU A 49 22.14 9.14 -26.07
C GLU A 49 20.98 8.23 -25.61
N ILE A 50 20.01 8.75 -24.85
CA ILE A 50 18.96 7.94 -24.20
C ILE A 50 17.62 7.96 -24.91
N SER A 51 17.43 8.76 -25.96
CA SER A 51 16.09 8.90 -26.57
C SER A 51 16.15 9.03 -28.10
N ALA A 52 15.33 8.21 -28.76
CA ALA A 52 15.03 8.39 -30.20
C ALA A 52 14.12 9.61 -30.49
N ALA A 53 13.44 10.14 -29.47
CA ALA A 53 12.60 11.34 -29.54
C ALA A 53 12.87 12.22 -28.32
N VAL A 54 13.52 13.35 -28.53
CA VAL A 54 13.86 14.33 -27.47
C VAL A 54 12.83 15.46 -27.50
N VAL A 55 12.24 15.77 -26.34
CA VAL A 55 11.37 16.96 -26.16
C VAL A 55 12.25 18.12 -25.80
N GLU A 56 12.42 19.06 -26.72
CA GLU A 56 13.24 20.27 -26.53
C GLU A 56 12.38 21.51 -26.28
N GLY A 57 12.94 22.43 -25.50
CA GLY A 57 12.40 23.77 -25.27
C GLY A 57 11.12 23.85 -24.45
N ALA A 58 10.32 24.87 -24.72
CA ALA A 58 9.11 25.21 -23.98
C ALA A 58 7.88 24.37 -24.39
N GLN A 59 8.04 23.15 -24.90
CA GLN A 59 6.91 22.27 -25.13
C GLN A 59 6.22 21.95 -23.81
N GLU A 60 4.91 22.18 -23.78
CA GLU A 60 4.11 21.92 -22.58
C GLU A 60 4.22 20.45 -22.18
N ARG A 61 4.81 20.23 -21.01
CA ARG A 61 4.78 18.97 -20.30
C ARG A 61 4.33 19.20 -18.88
N TYR A 62 3.48 18.32 -18.36
CA TYR A 62 3.08 18.36 -16.98
C TYR A 62 4.29 18.22 -16.08
N GLN A 63 4.50 19.18 -15.21
CA GLN A 63 5.55 19.17 -14.20
C GLN A 63 4.97 19.68 -12.88
N PHE A 64 5.06 18.87 -11.82
CA PHE A 64 4.73 19.31 -10.48
C PHE A 64 5.94 20.01 -9.88
N THR A 65 5.85 21.31 -9.65
CA THR A 65 6.96 22.14 -9.17
C THR A 65 6.49 23.10 -8.08
N TRP A 66 7.40 23.42 -7.17
CA TRP A 66 7.19 24.37 -6.06
C TRP A 66 8.52 25.02 -5.68
N PRO A 67 8.52 26.14 -4.89
CA PRO A 67 9.75 26.75 -4.39
C PRO A 67 10.61 25.78 -3.58
N ASP A 68 11.93 25.85 -3.76
CA ASP A 68 12.94 25.03 -3.08
C ASP A 68 12.90 23.51 -3.34
N LYS A 69 12.13 23.03 -4.32
CA LYS A 69 12.12 21.62 -4.73
C LYS A 69 13.53 21.07 -5.00
N LYS A 70 14.39 21.88 -5.67
CA LYS A 70 15.78 21.46 -5.94
C LYS A 70 16.59 21.27 -4.65
N LYS A 71 16.42 22.14 -3.65
CA LYS A 71 17.06 21.98 -2.33
C LYS A 71 16.62 20.71 -1.66
N SER A 72 15.34 20.35 -1.71
CA SER A 72 14.81 19.10 -1.18
C SER A 72 15.43 17.86 -1.84
N VAL A 73 15.72 17.91 -3.14
CA VAL A 73 16.48 16.84 -3.84
C VAL A 73 17.89 16.73 -3.30
N VAL A 74 18.59 17.86 -3.16
CA VAL A 74 19.96 17.91 -2.62
C VAL A 74 19.98 17.37 -1.20
N LEU A 75 19.03 17.79 -0.36
CA LEU A 75 18.90 17.32 1.02
C LEU A 75 18.77 15.78 1.12
N ALA A 76 17.97 15.17 0.24
CA ALA A 76 17.86 13.69 0.20
C ALA A 76 19.19 13.02 -0.16
N ASN A 77 19.95 13.61 -1.07
CA ASN A 77 21.17 13.00 -1.62
C ASN A 77 22.43 13.25 -0.78
N GLN A 78 22.45 14.32 0.05
CA GLN A 78 23.61 14.65 0.89
C GLN A 78 23.90 13.53 1.89
N PRO A 79 25.15 13.05 1.99
CA PRO A 79 25.56 12.13 3.03
C PRO A 79 25.58 12.80 4.41
N ILE A 80 25.42 12.02 5.46
CA ILE A 80 25.50 12.49 6.84
C ILE A 80 26.60 11.73 7.61
N ALA A 81 27.20 12.40 8.59
CA ALA A 81 28.21 11.83 9.49
C ALA A 81 27.63 11.53 10.87
N LYS A 82 26.45 10.94 10.91
CA LYS A 82 25.74 10.56 12.14
C LYS A 82 25.73 9.05 12.32
N THR A 83 25.43 8.58 13.53
CA THR A 83 25.32 7.15 13.84
C THR A 83 24.17 6.90 14.79
N LEU A 84 23.61 5.68 14.75
CA LEU A 84 22.66 5.21 15.74
C LEU A 84 23.37 4.81 17.02
N ARG A 85 22.82 5.18 18.16
CA ARG A 85 23.29 4.75 19.48
C ARG A 85 22.25 3.86 20.13
N LEU A 86 22.69 2.72 20.64
CA LEU A 86 21.82 1.81 21.37
C LEU A 86 21.51 2.40 22.75
N ASP A 87 20.23 2.67 23.01
CA ASP A 87 19.74 3.02 24.34
C ASP A 87 19.35 1.74 25.09
N ARG A 88 20.25 1.23 25.93
CA ARG A 88 20.00 0.02 26.72
C ARG A 88 18.94 0.22 27.79
N GLU A 89 18.83 1.41 28.35
CA GLU A 89 17.88 1.68 29.44
C GLU A 89 16.44 1.63 28.93
N LYS A 90 16.20 2.11 27.68
CA LYS A 90 14.91 2.05 27.02
C LYS A 90 14.65 0.75 26.24
N SER A 91 15.67 -0.10 26.08
CA SER A 91 15.52 -1.37 25.36
C SER A 91 14.85 -2.43 26.24
N VAL A 92 13.99 -3.24 25.63
CA VAL A 92 13.26 -4.31 26.31
C VAL A 92 13.35 -5.58 25.45
N GLY A 93 13.73 -6.69 26.04
CA GLY A 93 13.82 -7.98 25.37
C GLY A 93 12.46 -8.59 25.06
N ARG A 94 12.46 -9.72 24.32
CA ARG A 94 11.23 -10.46 23.94
C ARG A 94 10.41 -10.93 25.15
N ASP A 95 11.07 -11.24 26.24
CA ASP A 95 10.46 -11.67 27.51
C ASP A 95 10.03 -10.50 28.41
N GLY A 96 10.23 -9.26 27.97
CA GLY A 96 9.98 -8.07 28.77
C GLY A 96 11.15 -7.63 29.68
N THR A 97 12.31 -8.29 29.59
CA THR A 97 13.48 -7.94 30.42
C THR A 97 14.07 -6.58 29.99
N PRO A 98 14.10 -5.57 30.87
CA PRO A 98 14.73 -4.28 30.59
C PRO A 98 16.23 -4.43 30.30
N GLY A 99 16.73 -3.67 29.30
CA GLY A 99 18.13 -3.68 28.88
C GLY A 99 18.55 -4.85 27.99
N SER A 100 17.66 -5.82 27.75
CA SER A 100 17.88 -6.92 26.81
C SER A 100 17.67 -6.42 25.37
N ILE A 101 18.45 -6.98 24.44
CA ILE A 101 18.44 -6.65 23.00
C ILE A 101 18.24 -7.89 22.12
N ASP A 102 17.55 -8.89 22.63
CA ASP A 102 17.27 -10.15 21.93
C ASP A 102 16.07 -10.08 20.98
N THR A 103 15.47 -8.90 20.82
CA THR A 103 14.39 -8.63 19.86
C THR A 103 14.94 -8.29 18.48
N GLU A 104 14.17 -8.60 17.44
CA GLU A 104 14.43 -8.16 16.06
C GLU A 104 13.73 -6.82 15.73
N ASN A 105 12.92 -6.30 16.66
CA ASN A 105 12.25 -5.01 16.50
C ASN A 105 13.19 -3.88 16.89
N ILE A 106 13.16 -2.80 16.09
CA ILE A 106 13.97 -1.59 16.32
C ILE A 106 13.05 -0.39 16.43
N TYR A 107 13.22 0.40 17.48
CA TYR A 107 12.64 1.73 17.60
C TYR A 107 13.76 2.76 17.46
N ILE A 108 13.61 3.70 16.54
CA ILE A 108 14.60 4.77 16.28
C ILE A 108 13.96 6.09 16.67
N GLU A 109 14.57 6.79 17.62
CA GLU A 109 14.18 8.13 18.04
C GLU A 109 15.17 9.14 17.47
N GLY A 110 14.65 10.19 16.78
CA GLY A 110 15.48 11.20 16.16
C GLY A 110 14.84 11.84 14.93
N ASP A 111 15.56 12.72 14.25
CA ASP A 111 15.14 13.24 12.96
C ASP A 111 14.99 12.10 11.96
N ASN A 112 13.80 12.02 11.34
CA ASN A 112 13.49 10.90 10.47
C ASN A 112 14.21 10.94 9.11
N ILE A 113 14.69 12.09 8.64
CA ILE A 113 15.55 12.15 7.44
C ILE A 113 16.92 11.52 7.71
N ASP A 114 17.48 11.81 8.88
CA ASP A 114 18.73 11.21 9.33
C ASP A 114 18.57 9.69 9.53
N ALA A 115 17.50 9.29 10.20
CA ALA A 115 17.18 7.88 10.40
C ALA A 115 17.06 7.12 9.05
N LEU A 116 16.33 7.69 8.07
CA LEU A 116 16.19 7.11 6.73
C LEU A 116 17.53 6.96 6.01
N LYS A 117 18.42 7.97 6.12
CA LYS A 117 19.78 7.91 5.53
C LYS A 117 20.64 6.83 6.18
N LEU A 118 20.60 6.72 7.52
CA LEU A 118 21.33 5.69 8.24
C LEU A 118 20.83 4.28 7.94
N LEU A 119 19.52 4.12 7.74
CA LEU A 119 18.91 2.85 7.34
C LEU A 119 19.35 2.38 5.96
N GLN A 120 19.76 3.27 5.05
CA GLN A 120 20.26 2.89 3.73
C GLN A 120 21.47 1.96 3.79
N GLU A 121 22.33 2.09 4.80
CA GLU A 121 23.50 1.21 4.98
C GLU A 121 23.11 -0.28 5.08
N THR A 122 21.97 -0.56 5.69
CA THR A 122 21.57 -1.94 6.01
C THR A 122 20.32 -2.40 5.28
N TYR A 123 19.39 -1.50 5.00
CA TYR A 123 18.05 -1.80 4.52
C TYR A 123 17.74 -1.32 3.09
N LEU A 124 18.74 -0.83 2.35
CA LEU A 124 18.54 -0.42 0.95
C LEU A 124 17.92 -1.57 0.14
N GLY A 125 16.76 -1.31 -0.46
CA GLY A 125 16.04 -2.29 -1.28
C GLY A 125 15.51 -3.52 -0.53
N LYS A 126 15.36 -3.48 0.81
CA LYS A 126 14.96 -4.65 1.62
C LYS A 126 13.63 -4.50 2.33
N VAL A 127 13.11 -3.29 2.48
CA VAL A 127 11.88 -3.03 3.23
C VAL A 127 10.67 -3.44 2.41
N LYS A 128 9.84 -4.34 2.91
CA LYS A 128 8.66 -4.83 2.22
C LYS A 128 7.45 -3.90 2.31
N LEU A 129 7.27 -3.29 3.47
CA LEU A 129 6.15 -2.40 3.74
C LEU A 129 6.61 -1.19 4.52
N ILE A 130 6.22 -0.01 4.04
CA ILE A 130 6.36 1.25 4.77
C ILE A 130 4.95 1.77 5.05
N TYR A 131 4.64 2.06 6.31
CA TYR A 131 3.39 2.68 6.73
C TYR A 131 3.71 3.98 7.45
N ILE A 132 3.22 5.11 6.93
CA ILE A 132 3.49 6.42 7.51
C ILE A 132 2.22 7.23 7.74
N ASP A 133 2.28 8.03 8.78
CA ASP A 133 1.27 8.99 9.20
C ASP A 133 1.97 10.36 9.35
N PRO A 134 2.20 11.09 8.23
CA PRO A 134 2.91 12.36 8.27
C PRO A 134 2.02 13.45 8.87
N PRO A 135 2.58 14.63 9.24
CA PRO A 135 1.77 15.79 9.61
C PRO A 135 0.76 16.14 8.52
N TYR A 136 -0.49 16.41 8.91
CA TYR A 136 -1.58 16.67 7.97
C TYR A 136 -1.66 18.11 7.49
N ASN A 137 -0.82 18.97 8.04
CA ASN A 137 -0.78 20.40 7.73
C ASN A 137 -2.10 21.12 8.05
N THR A 138 -2.61 20.88 9.25
CA THR A 138 -3.88 21.44 9.72
C THR A 138 -3.79 22.91 10.17
N GLY A 139 -2.62 23.53 10.05
CA GLY A 139 -2.33 24.90 10.53
C GLY A 139 -1.89 24.97 11.99
N SER A 140 -1.95 23.86 12.72
CA SER A 140 -1.50 23.72 14.11
C SER A 140 -0.29 22.78 14.26
N ASP A 141 0.09 22.11 13.18
CA ASP A 141 1.17 21.10 13.18
C ASP A 141 2.54 21.76 13.22
N ALA A 142 3.37 21.37 14.17
CA ALA A 142 4.76 21.81 14.27
C ALA A 142 5.67 20.79 13.57
N PHE A 143 6.09 21.09 12.35
CA PHE A 143 7.00 20.26 11.57
C PHE A 143 7.99 21.07 10.72
N VAL A 144 7.90 22.40 10.76
CA VAL A 144 8.83 23.26 10.03
C VAL A 144 10.11 23.40 10.84
N TYR A 145 11.15 22.79 10.33
CA TYR A 145 12.51 22.98 10.86
C TYR A 145 13.02 24.33 10.39
N ASP A 146 13.69 25.08 11.26
CA ASP A 146 14.45 26.26 10.88
C ASP A 146 15.75 25.81 10.18
N ASP A 147 15.60 25.35 8.95
CA ASP A 147 16.71 25.03 8.07
C ASP A 147 17.31 26.32 7.51
N ASP A 148 17.96 27.09 8.39
CA ASP A 148 18.86 28.13 7.93
C ASP A 148 20.16 27.44 7.50
N PHE A 149 20.25 27.09 6.21
CA PHE A 149 21.36 26.36 5.59
C PHE A 149 22.68 27.15 5.53
N THR A 150 22.80 28.22 6.31
CA THR A 150 24.02 29.04 6.42
C THR A 150 24.91 28.61 7.59
N VAL A 151 24.56 27.58 8.34
CA VAL A 151 25.33 27.10 9.50
C VAL A 151 26.57 26.33 9.05
N THR A 152 27.76 26.81 9.45
CA THR A 152 29.04 26.17 9.16
C THR A 152 29.11 24.76 9.83
N GLY A 153 29.86 23.83 9.21
CA GLY A 153 29.92 22.43 9.64
C GLY A 153 30.35 22.18 11.11
N THR A 154 30.88 23.17 11.79
CA THR A 154 31.26 23.13 13.22
C THR A 154 30.07 23.37 14.15
N GLU A 155 29.20 24.31 13.83
CA GLU A 155 27.97 24.58 14.59
C GLU A 155 26.94 23.46 14.42
N PHE A 156 26.90 22.83 13.23
CA PHE A 156 26.05 21.67 12.94
C PHE A 156 26.47 20.43 13.74
N SER A 157 27.75 20.28 14.09
CA SER A 157 28.27 19.15 14.88
C SER A 157 27.84 19.22 16.35
N GLU A 158 27.68 20.41 16.92
CA GLU A 158 27.22 20.63 18.30
C GLU A 158 25.68 20.50 18.41
N ALA A 159 24.94 20.85 17.37
CA ALA A 159 23.48 20.76 17.31
C ALA A 159 22.94 19.34 17.01
N SER A 160 23.78 18.33 16.89
CA SER A 160 23.37 16.95 16.55
C SER A 160 22.74 16.15 17.69
N GLY A 161 22.67 16.70 18.91
CA GLY A 161 21.83 16.19 19.99
C GLY A 161 20.45 16.85 19.94
N GLN A 162 19.39 16.10 19.83
CA GLN A 162 18.02 16.65 19.69
C GLN A 162 17.47 17.31 20.96
N ARG A 163 18.12 17.10 22.10
CA ARG A 163 17.81 17.74 23.39
C ARG A 163 19.09 18.11 24.09
N ASP A 164 19.07 19.24 24.78
CA ASP A 164 20.13 19.60 25.71
C ASP A 164 20.11 18.70 26.96
N GLU A 165 21.09 18.89 27.84
CA GLU A 165 21.20 18.15 29.13
C GLU A 165 19.99 18.41 30.05
N ASP A 166 19.23 19.49 29.81
CA ASP A 166 18.01 19.87 30.52
C ASP A 166 16.74 19.33 29.85
N GLY A 167 16.84 18.63 28.72
CA GLY A 167 15.75 17.98 28.04
C GLY A 167 14.96 18.89 27.10
N ASN A 168 15.42 20.10 26.79
CA ASN A 168 14.79 21.01 25.82
C ASN A 168 15.14 20.60 24.39
N LEU A 169 14.19 20.74 23.46
CA LEU A 169 14.43 20.51 22.05
C LEU A 169 15.46 21.53 21.52
N LEU A 170 16.55 21.03 20.95
CA LEU A 170 17.59 21.86 20.34
C LEU A 170 17.19 22.43 18.98
N PHE A 171 16.07 21.98 18.44
CA PHE A 171 15.47 22.49 17.21
C PHE A 171 14.15 23.17 17.51
N ASP A 172 14.03 24.42 17.16
CA ASP A 172 12.78 25.18 17.26
C ASP A 172 11.88 24.80 16.07
N MET A 173 11.04 23.76 16.25
CA MET A 173 10.04 23.40 15.26
C MET A 173 8.95 24.46 15.27
N ARG A 174 8.84 25.21 14.18
CA ARG A 174 7.78 26.21 14.04
C ARG A 174 6.48 25.55 13.56
N VAL A 175 5.37 26.08 14.10
CA VAL A 175 4.03 25.76 13.61
C VAL A 175 3.87 26.31 12.19
N ASN A 176 3.48 25.46 11.26
CA ASN A 176 3.13 25.88 9.92
C ASN A 176 1.71 26.44 9.92
N ASN A 177 1.57 27.74 9.82
CA ASN A 177 0.30 28.45 9.91
C ASN A 177 -0.20 28.81 8.50
N GLU A 178 -1.51 28.70 8.25
CA GLU A 178 -2.17 29.08 6.99
C GLU A 178 -1.88 30.51 6.53
N THR A 179 -1.54 31.42 7.45
CA THR A 179 -1.11 32.79 7.10
C THR A 179 0.30 32.85 6.50
N ASN A 180 1.07 31.77 6.57
CA ASN A 180 2.35 31.65 5.93
C ASN A 180 2.16 31.50 4.41
N GLY A 181 2.69 32.41 3.60
CA GLY A 181 2.64 32.29 2.13
C GLY A 181 3.37 31.04 1.57
N ARG A 182 4.06 30.28 2.41
CA ARG A 182 4.76 29.02 2.08
C ARG A 182 4.08 27.78 2.67
N PHE A 183 2.88 27.90 3.17
CA PHE A 183 2.17 26.84 3.92
C PHE A 183 2.28 25.44 3.30
N HIS A 184 1.85 25.28 2.06
CA HIS A 184 1.97 24.02 1.32
C HIS A 184 3.41 23.72 0.88
N THR A 185 4.19 24.78 0.57
CA THR A 185 5.60 24.65 0.14
C THR A 185 6.45 24.01 1.21
N ASP A 186 6.32 24.43 2.46
CA ASP A 186 7.13 23.94 3.57
C ASP A 186 6.76 22.47 3.88
N TRP A 187 5.49 22.12 3.76
CA TRP A 187 5.04 20.72 3.87
C TRP A 187 5.62 19.84 2.75
N LEU A 188 5.59 20.31 1.50
CA LEU A 188 6.17 19.60 0.36
C LEU A 188 7.69 19.41 0.53
N ASN A 189 8.40 20.44 0.97
CA ASN A 189 9.85 20.40 1.20
C ASN A 189 10.21 19.45 2.36
N MET A 190 9.35 19.32 3.37
CA MET A 190 9.52 18.36 4.46
C MET A 190 9.32 16.93 3.96
N LEU A 191 8.25 16.64 3.22
CA LEU A 191 7.86 15.27 2.90
C LEU A 191 8.62 14.69 1.69
N TYR A 192 8.91 15.50 0.67
CA TYR A 192 9.52 15.03 -0.58
C TYR A 192 10.85 14.29 -0.40
N PRO A 193 11.86 14.81 0.33
CA PRO A 193 13.11 14.11 0.52
C PRO A 193 12.94 12.79 1.28
N ARG A 194 11.99 12.73 2.23
CA ARG A 194 11.68 11.53 3.00
C ARG A 194 11.05 10.44 2.14
N LEU A 195 10.14 10.79 1.24
CA LEU A 195 9.55 9.82 0.31
C LEU A 195 10.57 9.29 -0.70
N ARG A 196 11.53 10.10 -1.13
CA ARG A 196 12.62 9.64 -2.00
C ARG A 196 13.47 8.59 -1.30
N LEU A 197 13.91 8.86 -0.08
CA LEU A 197 14.69 7.92 0.73
C LEU A 197 13.88 6.65 1.05
N ALA A 198 12.60 6.80 1.38
CA ALA A 198 11.70 5.67 1.62
C ALA A 198 11.57 4.75 0.39
N LYS A 199 11.48 5.33 -0.83
CA LYS A 199 11.46 4.56 -2.07
C LYS A 199 12.73 3.72 -2.24
N ASP A 200 13.90 4.28 -1.91
CA ASP A 200 15.17 3.58 -2.03
C ASP A 200 15.28 2.41 -1.04
N LEU A 201 14.70 2.54 0.15
CA LEU A 201 14.63 1.47 1.14
C LEU A 201 13.70 0.33 0.73
N LEU A 202 12.62 0.61 -0.04
CA LEU A 202 11.67 -0.41 -0.46
C LEU A 202 12.32 -1.48 -1.33
N ALA A 203 11.98 -2.74 -1.08
CA ALA A 203 12.21 -3.85 -2.00
C ALA A 203 11.47 -3.62 -3.32
N ASP A 204 11.88 -4.27 -4.39
CA ASP A 204 11.26 -4.05 -5.71
C ASP A 204 9.77 -4.42 -5.74
N ASP A 205 9.38 -5.41 -4.94
CA ASP A 205 7.98 -5.79 -4.68
C ASP A 205 7.42 -5.17 -3.39
N GLY A 206 8.05 -4.10 -2.89
CA GLY A 206 7.63 -3.38 -1.70
C GLY A 206 6.51 -2.36 -1.96
N VAL A 207 5.80 -2.00 -0.89
CA VAL A 207 4.64 -1.10 -0.91
C VAL A 207 4.75 -0.04 0.18
N ILE A 208 4.25 1.15 -0.09
CA ILE A 208 4.08 2.23 0.89
C ILE A 208 2.62 2.60 1.03
N LEU A 209 2.18 2.77 2.27
CA LEU A 209 0.87 3.30 2.65
C LEU A 209 1.07 4.62 3.39
N ILE A 210 0.32 5.64 2.99
CA ILE A 210 0.46 6.99 3.53
C ILE A 210 -0.91 7.52 3.92
N ASN A 211 -1.10 7.80 5.21
CA ASN A 211 -2.31 8.44 5.70
C ASN A 211 -2.31 9.93 5.36
N MET A 212 -3.48 10.48 5.11
CA MET A 212 -3.70 11.91 4.90
C MET A 212 -5.16 12.27 5.07
N ASP A 213 -5.44 13.52 5.42
CA ASP A 213 -6.79 14.08 5.40
C ASP A 213 -7.00 15.00 4.17
N GLU A 214 -8.07 15.81 4.22
CA GLU A 214 -8.44 16.71 3.13
C GLU A 214 -7.45 17.85 2.87
N ASN A 215 -6.55 18.18 3.83
CA ASN A 215 -5.71 19.37 3.72
C ASN A 215 -4.62 19.25 2.63
N GLU A 216 -3.96 18.09 2.54
CA GLU A 216 -2.81 17.91 1.63
C GLU A 216 -2.94 16.69 0.70
N ILE A 217 -4.10 16.05 0.62
CA ILE A 217 -4.29 14.85 -0.23
C ILE A 217 -3.93 15.10 -1.69
N ASP A 218 -4.30 16.25 -2.25
CA ASP A 218 -4.04 16.61 -3.65
C ASP A 218 -2.54 16.79 -3.93
N ASN A 219 -1.82 17.41 -2.99
CA ASN A 219 -0.38 17.58 -3.07
C ASN A 219 0.34 16.24 -2.87
N LEU A 220 -0.10 15.42 -1.93
CA LEU A 220 0.45 14.10 -1.69
C LEU A 220 0.31 13.18 -2.91
N GLN A 221 -0.84 13.18 -3.58
CA GLN A 221 -1.03 12.39 -4.81
C GLN A 221 -0.05 12.79 -5.92
N LYS A 222 0.16 14.09 -6.12
CA LYS A 222 1.13 14.60 -7.11
C LYS A 222 2.56 14.23 -6.72
N LEU A 223 2.89 14.36 -5.45
CA LEU A 223 4.21 14.05 -4.90
C LEU A 223 4.54 12.56 -5.05
N CYS A 224 3.61 11.68 -4.69
CA CYS A 224 3.75 10.23 -4.85
C CYS A 224 3.85 9.83 -6.33
N ALA A 225 3.04 10.44 -7.21
CA ALA A 225 3.13 10.18 -8.65
C ALA A 225 4.50 10.57 -9.22
N GLU A 226 5.14 11.62 -8.70
CA GLU A 226 6.48 12.00 -9.10
C GLU A 226 7.57 11.08 -8.54
N VAL A 227 7.49 10.76 -7.24
CA VAL A 227 8.51 9.93 -6.59
C VAL A 227 8.43 8.47 -7.04
N PHE A 228 7.26 7.86 -6.97
CA PHE A 228 7.06 6.43 -7.26
C PHE A 228 6.73 6.16 -8.73
N GLY A 229 6.19 7.14 -9.44
CA GLY A 229 5.64 7.00 -10.78
C GLY A 229 4.14 6.70 -10.76
N LYS A 230 3.35 7.40 -11.60
CA LYS A 230 1.89 7.18 -11.67
C LYS A 230 1.48 5.76 -12.04
N SER A 231 2.32 5.03 -12.79
CA SER A 231 2.07 3.63 -13.14
C SER A 231 2.11 2.68 -11.92
N ASN A 232 2.75 3.09 -10.83
CA ASN A 232 2.90 2.31 -9.62
C ASN A 232 1.83 2.62 -8.55
N ASP A 233 0.86 3.46 -8.88
CA ASP A 233 -0.32 3.73 -8.06
C ASP A 233 -1.19 2.46 -7.95
N LEU A 234 -1.40 1.97 -6.72
CA LEU A 234 -2.27 0.83 -6.41
C LEU A 234 -3.69 1.28 -6.05
N GLY A 235 -3.88 2.56 -5.78
CA GLY A 235 -5.17 3.18 -5.45
C GLY A 235 -5.16 3.95 -4.14
N THR A 236 -6.34 4.47 -3.82
CA THR A 236 -6.57 5.21 -2.57
C THR A 236 -7.69 4.55 -1.80
N ILE A 237 -7.46 4.33 -0.52
CA ILE A 237 -8.47 3.84 0.42
C ILE A 237 -9.05 5.03 1.14
N ILE A 238 -10.36 5.11 1.24
CA ILE A 238 -11.11 6.08 2.04
C ILE A 238 -11.48 5.40 3.36
N TRP A 239 -10.94 5.91 4.44
CA TRP A 239 -11.26 5.45 5.78
C TRP A 239 -12.38 6.31 6.39
N ASP A 240 -13.60 5.78 6.39
CA ASP A 240 -14.76 6.41 7.05
C ASP A 240 -14.69 6.15 8.56
N LYS A 241 -14.44 7.20 9.31
CA LYS A 241 -14.40 7.20 10.78
C LYS A 241 -15.77 7.25 11.43
N ARG A 242 -16.80 7.59 10.66
CA ARG A 242 -18.17 7.88 11.16
C ARG A 242 -18.24 8.91 12.29
N ASN A 243 -17.25 9.78 12.35
CA ASN A 243 -17.16 10.84 13.35
C ASN A 243 -17.09 12.19 12.65
N PRO A 244 -18.24 12.86 12.40
CA PRO A 244 -18.26 14.15 11.72
C PRO A 244 -17.57 15.21 12.60
N LYS A 245 -16.74 16.05 11.97
CA LYS A 245 -16.20 17.25 12.63
C LYS A 245 -17.35 18.22 12.90
N GLY A 246 -17.73 18.44 14.18
CA GLY A 246 -18.97 19.11 14.60
C GLY A 246 -19.12 20.58 14.21
N ASP A 247 -18.03 21.30 13.94
CA ASP A 247 -18.02 22.76 13.72
C ASP A 247 -17.79 23.16 12.26
N ALA A 248 -18.01 22.24 11.31
CA ALA A 248 -17.79 22.53 9.89
C ALA A 248 -18.83 23.55 9.38
N LYS A 249 -18.35 24.68 8.84
CA LYS A 249 -19.20 25.69 8.16
C LYS A 249 -19.69 25.26 6.77
N GLY A 250 -19.23 24.13 6.27
CA GLY A 250 -19.56 23.56 4.97
C GLY A 250 -19.80 22.05 5.07
N ILE A 251 -19.22 21.30 4.15
CA ILE A 251 -19.25 19.83 4.19
C ILE A 251 -18.38 19.36 5.35
N SER A 252 -18.95 18.55 6.25
CA SER A 252 -18.20 17.93 7.34
C SER A 252 -17.51 16.67 6.85
N TYR A 253 -16.18 16.67 6.80
CA TYR A 253 -15.38 15.49 6.46
C TYR A 253 -15.47 14.46 7.60
N GLN A 254 -15.79 13.22 7.23
CA GLN A 254 -15.92 12.10 8.16
C GLN A 254 -14.88 11.01 7.90
N HIS A 255 -13.95 11.28 6.99
CA HIS A 255 -13.01 10.28 6.51
C HIS A 255 -11.58 10.84 6.39
N GLU A 256 -10.65 9.93 6.33
CA GLU A 256 -9.27 10.16 5.93
C GLU A 256 -8.95 9.32 4.70
N TYR A 257 -7.81 9.55 4.12
CA TYR A 257 -7.31 8.85 2.94
C TYR A 257 -6.08 8.03 3.31
N ILE A 258 -5.90 6.88 2.62
CA ILE A 258 -4.67 6.11 2.68
C ILE A 258 -4.24 5.89 1.23
N LEU A 259 -3.17 6.56 0.83
CA LEU A 259 -2.58 6.36 -0.50
C LEU A 259 -1.70 5.13 -0.48
N VAL A 260 -1.80 4.32 -1.53
CA VAL A 260 -1.05 3.08 -1.67
C VAL A 260 -0.25 3.09 -2.97
N TYR A 261 1.07 3.01 -2.85
CA TYR A 261 1.99 2.95 -3.98
C TYR A 261 2.93 1.78 -3.86
N ALA A 262 3.15 1.03 -4.94
CA ALA A 262 4.24 0.06 -5.01
C ALA A 262 5.52 0.74 -5.47
N LYS A 263 6.70 0.18 -5.13
CA LYS A 263 7.95 0.56 -5.80
C LYS A 263 7.93 0.14 -7.26
N ASN A 264 7.48 -1.09 -7.53
CA ASN A 264 7.22 -1.60 -8.87
C ASN A 264 5.91 -2.42 -8.84
N LYS A 265 4.85 -1.89 -9.42
CA LYS A 265 3.51 -2.51 -9.40
C LYS A 265 3.48 -3.88 -10.06
N ILE A 266 4.25 -4.10 -11.12
CA ILE A 266 4.29 -5.39 -11.82
C ILE A 266 4.83 -6.45 -10.87
N MET A 267 6.00 -6.23 -10.29
CA MET A 267 6.61 -7.15 -9.33
C MET A 267 5.75 -7.37 -8.09
N PHE A 268 5.16 -6.29 -7.56
CA PHE A 268 4.25 -6.38 -6.42
C PHE A 268 3.06 -7.29 -6.73
N THR A 269 2.38 -7.13 -7.88
CA THR A 269 1.19 -7.92 -8.22
C THR A 269 1.49 -9.37 -8.58
N GLU A 270 2.73 -9.71 -8.92
CA GLU A 270 3.18 -11.08 -9.15
C GLU A 270 3.43 -11.83 -7.83
N THR A 271 3.92 -11.13 -6.81
CA THR A 271 4.33 -11.73 -5.52
C THR A 271 3.32 -11.53 -4.39
N CYS A 272 2.57 -10.44 -4.43
CA CYS A 272 1.64 -10.03 -3.38
C CYS A 272 0.24 -9.82 -3.93
N LYS A 273 -0.74 -9.98 -3.05
CA LYS A 273 -2.14 -9.67 -3.33
C LYS A 273 -2.69 -8.80 -2.21
N MET A 274 -3.23 -7.65 -2.53
CA MET A 274 -3.97 -6.83 -1.57
C MET A 274 -5.35 -7.43 -1.33
N GLN A 275 -5.42 -8.41 -0.45
CA GLN A 275 -6.63 -9.18 -0.14
C GLN A 275 -6.82 -9.31 1.36
N ARG A 276 -8.07 -9.30 1.77
CA ARG A 276 -8.46 -9.58 3.15
C ARG A 276 -9.37 -10.80 3.21
N PRO A 277 -9.42 -11.53 4.34
CA PRO A 277 -10.42 -12.55 4.55
C PRO A 277 -11.82 -11.93 4.47
N LYS A 278 -12.75 -12.60 3.79
CA LYS A 278 -14.17 -12.20 3.83
C LYS A 278 -14.68 -12.32 5.27
N LYS A 279 -15.25 -11.25 5.79
CA LYS A 279 -15.64 -11.09 7.20
C LYS A 279 -16.42 -12.27 7.75
N ASN A 280 -17.40 -12.73 6.99
CA ASN A 280 -18.34 -13.76 7.47
C ASN A 280 -18.10 -15.15 6.87
N ALA A 281 -17.06 -15.35 6.04
CA ALA A 281 -16.83 -16.62 5.34
C ALA A 281 -16.69 -17.82 6.28
N SER A 282 -15.92 -17.66 7.37
CA SER A 282 -15.76 -18.72 8.37
C SER A 282 -17.06 -19.07 9.10
N LEU A 283 -17.89 -18.05 9.38
CA LEU A 283 -19.20 -18.24 10.01
C LEU A 283 -20.17 -18.98 9.07
N ILE A 284 -20.16 -18.62 7.79
CA ILE A 284 -20.95 -19.27 6.74
C ILE A 284 -20.58 -20.74 6.61
N ILE A 285 -19.28 -21.05 6.52
CA ILE A 285 -18.80 -22.44 6.44
C ILE A 285 -19.14 -23.23 7.70
N LYS A 286 -18.94 -22.65 8.89
CA LYS A 286 -19.30 -23.30 10.16
C LYS A 286 -20.78 -23.64 10.21
N LYS A 287 -21.67 -22.75 9.79
CA LYS A 287 -23.11 -23.00 9.75
C LYS A 287 -23.47 -24.09 8.74
N ALA A 288 -22.89 -24.08 7.56
CA ALA A 288 -23.08 -25.09 6.54
C ALA A 288 -22.67 -26.49 7.06
N ASN A 289 -21.48 -26.60 7.65
CA ASN A 289 -20.97 -27.84 8.24
C ASN A 289 -21.90 -28.36 9.35
N GLN A 290 -22.45 -27.47 10.19
CA GLN A 290 -23.42 -27.84 11.23
C GLN A 290 -24.71 -28.43 10.65
N LEU A 291 -25.19 -27.89 9.53
CA LEU A 291 -26.40 -28.40 8.87
C LEU A 291 -26.10 -29.69 8.09
N PHE A 292 -24.99 -29.71 7.36
CA PHE A 292 -24.57 -30.88 6.59
C PHE A 292 -24.33 -32.10 7.48
N SER A 293 -23.78 -31.94 8.68
CA SER A 293 -23.57 -33.04 9.64
C SER A 293 -24.86 -33.70 10.10
N LYS A 294 -26.03 -33.09 9.90
CA LYS A 294 -27.34 -33.66 10.23
C LYS A 294 -27.96 -34.48 9.09
N VAL A 295 -27.36 -34.40 7.87
CA VAL A 295 -27.89 -35.11 6.70
C VAL A 295 -27.94 -36.60 6.96
N SER A 296 -29.12 -37.19 6.77
CA SER A 296 -29.46 -38.58 7.07
C SER A 296 -30.65 -39.02 6.18
N LEU A 297 -31.20 -40.19 6.42
CA LEU A 297 -32.39 -40.69 5.70
C LEU A 297 -33.63 -39.82 5.98
N THR A 298 -33.70 -39.12 7.14
CA THR A 298 -34.85 -38.32 7.57
C THR A 298 -34.63 -36.80 7.42
N TYR A 299 -33.41 -36.36 7.17
CA TYR A 299 -33.07 -34.97 6.92
C TYR A 299 -32.15 -34.92 5.71
N THR A 300 -32.71 -34.56 4.60
CA THR A 300 -32.03 -34.62 3.29
C THR A 300 -31.09 -33.44 3.07
N LEU A 301 -30.24 -33.51 2.03
CA LEU A 301 -29.42 -32.40 1.60
C LEU A 301 -30.29 -31.20 1.16
N ASP A 302 -31.47 -31.46 0.59
CA ASP A 302 -32.40 -30.39 0.22
C ASP A 302 -32.97 -29.69 1.44
N ASP A 303 -33.28 -30.41 2.52
CA ASP A 303 -33.69 -29.83 3.80
C ASP A 303 -32.56 -28.96 4.39
N ALA A 304 -31.32 -29.47 4.37
CA ALA A 304 -30.15 -28.71 4.82
C ALA A 304 -29.94 -27.44 4.01
N ASN A 305 -30.12 -27.49 2.69
CA ASN A 305 -30.05 -26.32 1.80
C ASN A 305 -31.17 -25.31 2.07
N ALA A 306 -32.39 -25.79 2.34
CA ALA A 306 -33.54 -24.94 2.69
C ALA A 306 -33.28 -24.17 3.99
N ASP A 307 -32.83 -24.88 5.04
CA ASP A 307 -32.49 -24.31 6.34
C ASP A 307 -31.29 -23.34 6.23
N PHE A 308 -30.28 -23.67 5.44
CA PHE A 308 -29.12 -22.83 5.19
C PHE A 308 -29.50 -21.54 4.48
N ALA A 309 -30.29 -21.62 3.41
CA ALA A 309 -30.77 -20.45 2.69
C ALA A 309 -31.69 -19.58 3.57
N ALA A 310 -32.51 -20.15 4.43
CA ALA A 310 -33.32 -19.42 5.40
C ALA A 310 -32.42 -18.67 6.40
N TRP A 311 -31.43 -19.34 6.97
CA TRP A 311 -30.48 -18.73 7.89
C TRP A 311 -29.70 -17.57 7.22
N MET A 312 -29.24 -17.74 5.97
CA MET A 312 -28.53 -16.70 5.22
C MET A 312 -29.39 -15.42 5.06
N ARG A 313 -30.71 -15.56 4.89
CA ARG A 313 -31.62 -14.41 4.77
C ARG A 313 -31.75 -13.61 6.07
N THR A 314 -31.65 -14.26 7.22
CA THR A 314 -31.77 -13.62 8.53
C THR A 314 -30.56 -12.79 8.93
N GLN A 315 -29.42 -12.94 8.25
CA GLN A 315 -28.20 -12.23 8.58
C GLN A 315 -28.25 -10.78 8.04
N SER A 316 -28.39 -9.80 8.92
CA SER A 316 -28.51 -8.38 8.55
C SER A 316 -27.18 -7.76 8.07
N ASP A 317 -26.07 -8.22 8.64
CA ASP A 317 -24.72 -7.70 8.40
C ASP A 317 -23.96 -8.36 7.23
N PHE A 318 -24.57 -9.37 6.58
CA PHE A 318 -23.98 -10.01 5.42
C PHE A 318 -24.20 -9.20 4.15
N SER A 319 -23.14 -8.99 3.39
CA SER A 319 -23.19 -8.37 2.06
C SER A 319 -24.00 -9.22 1.07
N GLY A 320 -24.52 -8.60 0.00
CA GLY A 320 -25.20 -9.33 -1.07
C GLY A 320 -24.34 -10.40 -1.73
N GLY A 321 -23.02 -10.16 -1.83
CA GLY A 321 -22.06 -11.14 -2.34
C GLY A 321 -21.90 -12.36 -1.43
N GLU A 322 -21.92 -12.18 -0.09
CA GLU A 322 -21.89 -13.26 0.88
C GLU A 322 -23.21 -14.04 0.89
N LYS A 323 -24.35 -13.35 0.84
CA LYS A 323 -25.69 -14.00 0.78
C LYS A 323 -25.91 -14.83 -0.48
N ALA A 324 -25.15 -14.60 -1.54
CA ALA A 324 -25.21 -15.43 -2.74
C ALA A 324 -24.68 -16.87 -2.52
N TYR A 325 -23.79 -17.06 -1.52
CA TYR A 325 -23.29 -18.39 -1.13
C TYR A 325 -24.29 -19.12 -0.21
N ASN A 326 -25.42 -19.47 -0.76
CA ASN A 326 -26.57 -19.99 -0.01
C ASN A 326 -26.89 -21.46 -0.32
N LYS A 327 -25.92 -22.19 -0.88
CA LYS A 327 -26.08 -23.61 -1.21
C LYS A 327 -24.91 -24.43 -0.68
N ILE A 328 -25.23 -25.67 -0.29
CA ILE A 328 -24.31 -26.72 0.16
C ILE A 328 -24.36 -27.84 -0.86
N ASP A 329 -23.23 -28.35 -1.30
CA ASP A 329 -23.19 -29.47 -2.23
C ASP A 329 -23.09 -30.82 -1.51
N GLU A 330 -23.00 -31.88 -2.30
CA GLU A 330 -22.90 -33.27 -1.85
C GLU A 330 -21.65 -33.58 -1.00
N ASN A 331 -20.64 -32.71 -1.05
CA ASN A 331 -19.41 -32.81 -0.25
C ASN A 331 -19.45 -31.95 1.03
N GLY A 332 -20.56 -31.21 1.24
CA GLY A 332 -20.66 -30.21 2.32
C GLY A 332 -20.06 -28.86 2.00
N ASP A 333 -19.59 -28.65 0.79
CA ASP A 333 -18.95 -27.40 0.37
C ASP A 333 -20.00 -26.33 0.07
N VAL A 334 -19.76 -25.13 0.60
CA VAL A 334 -20.62 -23.96 0.33
C VAL A 334 -20.30 -23.37 -1.03
N TYR A 335 -21.32 -23.13 -1.83
CA TYR A 335 -21.17 -22.56 -3.15
C TYR A 335 -22.28 -21.57 -3.55
N ARG A 336 -22.03 -20.82 -4.60
CA ARG A 336 -23.02 -20.06 -5.35
C ARG A 336 -23.00 -20.45 -6.83
N PRO A 337 -24.17 -20.49 -7.51
CA PRO A 337 -24.22 -20.63 -8.96
C PRO A 337 -23.65 -19.38 -9.65
N VAL A 338 -22.77 -19.58 -10.62
CA VAL A 338 -22.22 -18.49 -11.45
C VAL A 338 -22.37 -18.84 -12.92
N SER A 339 -22.83 -17.88 -13.72
CA SER A 339 -22.95 -18.02 -15.15
C SER A 339 -21.59 -18.31 -15.80
N MET A 340 -21.58 -19.30 -16.67
CA MET A 340 -20.40 -19.68 -17.46
C MET A 340 -20.36 -19.00 -18.83
N ALA A 341 -21.21 -18.00 -19.09
CA ALA A 341 -21.19 -17.25 -20.34
C ALA A 341 -19.92 -16.39 -20.50
N TRP A 342 -19.47 -16.26 -21.74
CA TRP A 342 -18.34 -15.40 -22.10
C TRP A 342 -18.63 -13.94 -21.73
N PRO A 343 -17.75 -13.27 -20.97
CA PRO A 343 -18.05 -11.93 -20.42
C PRO A 343 -17.83 -10.79 -21.41
N ASN A 344 -17.03 -10.99 -22.46
CA ASN A 344 -16.65 -9.92 -23.39
C ASN A 344 -17.74 -9.66 -24.44
N LYS A 345 -17.77 -8.43 -25.00
CA LYS A 345 -18.71 -8.06 -26.06
C LYS A 345 -18.48 -8.80 -27.38
N LYS A 346 -17.21 -9.13 -27.70
CA LYS A 346 -16.87 -9.96 -28.88
C LYS A 346 -17.12 -11.43 -28.55
N LYS A 347 -17.50 -12.21 -29.53
CA LYS A 347 -17.68 -13.66 -29.42
C LYS A 347 -16.35 -14.33 -29.01
N ALA A 348 -16.47 -15.41 -28.25
CA ALA A 348 -15.34 -16.26 -27.89
C ALA A 348 -14.79 -17.02 -29.12
N PRO A 349 -13.58 -17.59 -29.07
CA PRO A 349 -13.06 -18.53 -30.09
C PRO A 349 -13.95 -19.78 -30.25
N ASP A 350 -13.86 -20.44 -31.39
CA ASP A 350 -14.75 -21.57 -31.74
C ASP A 350 -14.76 -22.72 -30.70
N ASP A 351 -13.61 -23.02 -30.09
CA ASP A 351 -13.50 -24.04 -29.04
C ASP A 351 -14.40 -23.78 -27.80
N TYR A 352 -14.85 -22.55 -27.64
CA TYR A 352 -15.71 -22.12 -26.52
C TYR A 352 -17.22 -22.33 -26.80
N PHE A 353 -17.56 -22.96 -27.94
CA PHE A 353 -18.96 -23.22 -28.34
C PHE A 353 -19.34 -24.69 -28.29
N ILE A 354 -18.45 -25.58 -27.83
CA ILE A 354 -18.75 -27.00 -27.73
C ILE A 354 -19.82 -27.23 -26.65
N PRO A 355 -20.98 -27.82 -26.98
CA PRO A 355 -22.05 -28.06 -26.02
C PRO A 355 -21.62 -29.02 -24.92
N LEU A 356 -22.08 -28.77 -23.70
CA LEU A 356 -22.00 -29.73 -22.59
C LEU A 356 -23.13 -30.75 -22.71
N ILE A 357 -22.82 -31.99 -22.50
CA ILE A 357 -23.81 -33.07 -22.50
C ILE A 357 -24.44 -33.21 -21.13
N HIS A 358 -25.76 -33.17 -21.06
CA HIS A 358 -26.49 -33.34 -19.81
C HIS A 358 -26.32 -34.76 -19.25
N PRO A 359 -25.91 -34.95 -18.00
CA PRO A 359 -25.51 -36.28 -17.47
C PRO A 359 -26.66 -37.29 -17.38
N ILE A 360 -27.90 -36.81 -17.27
CA ILE A 360 -29.08 -37.69 -17.11
C ILE A 360 -29.73 -37.94 -18.46
N THR A 361 -29.94 -36.91 -19.30
CA THR A 361 -30.69 -37.07 -20.55
C THR A 361 -29.79 -37.48 -21.72
N GLY A 362 -28.46 -37.29 -21.60
CA GLY A 362 -27.51 -37.57 -22.68
C GLY A 362 -27.56 -36.56 -23.85
N ASN A 363 -28.39 -35.52 -23.75
CA ASN A 363 -28.58 -34.52 -24.79
C ASN A 363 -27.68 -33.29 -24.58
N PRO A 364 -27.34 -32.55 -25.65
CA PRO A 364 -26.53 -31.34 -25.54
C PRO A 364 -27.33 -30.18 -24.90
N CYS A 365 -26.73 -29.52 -23.92
CA CYS A 365 -27.28 -28.31 -23.33
C CYS A 365 -27.07 -27.09 -24.25
N PRO A 366 -27.91 -26.04 -24.14
CA PRO A 366 -27.73 -24.79 -24.85
C PRO A 366 -26.40 -24.11 -24.51
N VAL A 367 -25.73 -23.64 -25.55
CA VAL A 367 -24.50 -22.86 -25.40
C VAL A 367 -24.87 -21.37 -25.32
N PRO A 368 -24.27 -20.60 -24.42
CA PRO A 368 -24.49 -19.15 -24.40
C PRO A 368 -24.19 -18.49 -25.76
N GLU A 369 -24.97 -17.50 -26.16
CA GLU A 369 -24.86 -16.83 -27.48
C GLU A 369 -23.42 -16.38 -27.79
N ARG A 370 -22.66 -15.98 -26.81
CA ARG A 370 -21.27 -15.50 -26.97
C ARG A 370 -20.22 -16.57 -26.70
N GLY A 371 -20.61 -17.80 -26.42
CA GLY A 371 -19.76 -18.91 -26.02
C GLY A 371 -19.63 -19.08 -24.50
N TRP A 372 -18.94 -20.11 -24.09
CA TRP A 372 -18.58 -20.39 -22.71
C TRP A 372 -17.48 -19.43 -22.23
N ARG A 373 -17.30 -19.29 -20.93
CA ARG A 373 -16.21 -18.51 -20.31
C ARG A 373 -14.84 -19.17 -20.49
N ASN A 374 -14.81 -20.49 -20.55
CA ASN A 374 -13.60 -21.31 -20.58
C ASN A 374 -13.56 -22.17 -21.85
N PRO A 375 -12.36 -22.57 -22.33
CA PRO A 375 -12.21 -23.50 -23.44
C PRO A 375 -12.74 -24.89 -23.08
N SER A 376 -13.01 -25.71 -24.08
CA SER A 376 -13.61 -27.05 -23.95
C SER A 376 -12.81 -27.97 -22.99
N SER A 377 -11.48 -27.90 -23.01
CA SER A 377 -10.61 -28.66 -22.11
C SER A 377 -10.82 -28.31 -20.62
N THR A 378 -10.96 -27.02 -20.32
CA THR A 378 -11.29 -26.56 -18.94
C THR A 378 -12.71 -26.93 -18.56
N MET A 379 -13.67 -26.81 -19.48
CA MET A 379 -15.07 -27.22 -19.23
C MET A 379 -15.16 -28.71 -18.92
N LYS A 380 -14.42 -29.56 -19.64
CA LYS A 380 -14.33 -31.00 -19.36
C LYS A 380 -13.77 -31.27 -17.96
N LYS A 381 -12.67 -30.62 -17.59
CA LYS A 381 -12.09 -30.73 -16.25
C LYS A 381 -13.09 -30.34 -15.15
N MET A 382 -13.81 -29.21 -15.33
CA MET A 382 -14.84 -28.77 -14.41
C MET A 382 -16.01 -29.80 -14.28
N MET A 383 -16.32 -30.46 -15.36
CA MET A 383 -17.34 -31.52 -15.36
C MET A 383 -16.86 -32.74 -14.58
N ASP A 384 -15.63 -33.20 -14.81
CA ASP A 384 -15.02 -34.34 -14.08
C ASP A 384 -14.88 -34.05 -12.57
N GLU A 385 -14.67 -32.79 -12.19
CA GLU A 385 -14.59 -32.30 -10.81
C GLU A 385 -15.99 -32.06 -10.17
N GLY A 386 -17.09 -32.31 -10.87
CA GLY A 386 -18.45 -32.07 -10.37
C GLY A 386 -18.79 -30.60 -10.14
N ARG A 387 -18.12 -29.70 -10.86
CA ARG A 387 -18.25 -28.23 -10.67
C ARG A 387 -19.32 -27.60 -11.58
N ILE A 388 -19.96 -28.37 -12.44
CA ILE A 388 -21.01 -27.89 -13.34
C ILE A 388 -22.37 -28.21 -12.76
N LEU A 389 -23.23 -27.22 -12.67
CA LEU A 389 -24.61 -27.34 -12.23
C LEU A 389 -25.49 -27.43 -13.46
N PHE A 390 -25.98 -28.60 -13.73
CA PHE A 390 -27.00 -28.86 -14.75
C PHE A 390 -28.40 -28.52 -14.23
N GLY A 391 -29.32 -28.18 -15.14
CA GLY A 391 -30.74 -28.09 -14.82
C GLY A 391 -31.38 -29.45 -14.55
N LYS A 392 -32.70 -29.47 -14.50
CA LYS A 392 -33.47 -30.76 -14.42
C LYS A 392 -33.35 -31.55 -15.71
N ASP A 393 -33.17 -30.84 -16.81
CA ASP A 393 -33.03 -31.36 -18.16
C ASP A 393 -32.04 -30.51 -18.96
N GLU A 394 -31.82 -30.88 -20.22
CA GLU A 394 -30.88 -30.19 -21.13
C GLU A 394 -31.34 -28.82 -21.60
N THR A 395 -32.56 -28.36 -21.31
CA THR A 395 -33.08 -27.07 -21.82
C THR A 395 -32.48 -25.83 -21.13
N THR A 396 -31.90 -26.05 -19.94
CA THR A 396 -31.32 -25.00 -19.12
C THR A 396 -29.81 -24.82 -19.39
N ILE A 397 -29.35 -23.59 -19.56
CA ILE A 397 -27.91 -23.30 -19.65
C ILE A 397 -27.24 -23.65 -18.31
N PRO A 398 -26.24 -24.54 -18.29
CA PRO A 398 -25.52 -24.90 -17.07
C PRO A 398 -24.78 -23.73 -16.44
N ASN A 399 -24.65 -23.75 -15.12
CA ASN A 399 -23.88 -22.83 -14.31
C ASN A 399 -22.68 -23.54 -13.67
N SER A 400 -21.70 -22.79 -13.18
CA SER A 400 -20.62 -23.36 -12.38
C SER A 400 -20.90 -23.23 -10.88
N LYS A 401 -20.42 -24.21 -10.09
CA LYS A 401 -20.29 -24.10 -8.63
C LYS A 401 -19.09 -23.19 -8.33
N TYR A 402 -19.33 -22.02 -7.74
CA TYR A 402 -18.27 -21.13 -7.26
C TYR A 402 -18.11 -21.35 -5.76
N LEU A 403 -17.08 -22.11 -5.38
CA LEU A 403 -16.90 -22.59 -4.01
C LEU A 403 -16.39 -21.49 -3.08
N LEU A 404 -16.99 -21.33 -1.91
CA LEU A 404 -16.57 -20.35 -0.92
C LEU A 404 -15.17 -20.64 -0.39
N LYS A 405 -14.84 -21.90 -0.12
CA LYS A 405 -13.53 -22.31 0.41
C LYS A 405 -12.33 -21.91 -0.47
N GLU A 406 -12.53 -21.78 -1.78
CA GLU A 406 -11.53 -21.30 -2.74
C GLU A 406 -11.52 -19.78 -2.87
N ASN A 407 -12.54 -19.13 -2.33
CA ASN A 407 -12.78 -17.70 -2.46
C ASN A 407 -12.98 -17.05 -1.10
N MET A 408 -12.18 -17.47 -0.13
CA MET A 408 -12.20 -16.96 1.25
C MET A 408 -11.74 -15.51 1.37
N TYR A 409 -10.99 -15.03 0.38
CA TYR A 409 -10.42 -13.70 0.34
C TYR A 409 -11.15 -12.82 -0.68
N GLU A 410 -11.12 -11.54 -0.44
CA GLU A 410 -11.59 -10.50 -1.35
C GLU A 410 -10.54 -9.39 -1.45
N ASN A 411 -10.52 -8.68 -2.58
CA ASN A 411 -9.67 -7.50 -2.70
C ASN A 411 -10.06 -6.46 -1.66
N ILE A 412 -9.09 -5.73 -1.10
CA ILE A 412 -9.36 -4.63 -0.18
C ILE A 412 -10.25 -3.61 -0.89
N PRO A 413 -11.41 -3.26 -0.30
CA PRO A 413 -12.28 -2.26 -0.88
C PRO A 413 -11.67 -0.86 -0.71
N SER A 414 -11.97 0.05 -1.64
CA SER A 414 -11.54 1.44 -1.56
C SER A 414 -12.26 2.25 -0.46
N LEU A 415 -13.24 1.68 0.21
CA LEU A 415 -13.97 2.31 1.32
C LEU A 415 -13.97 1.35 2.50
N LEU A 416 -13.36 1.78 3.61
CA LEU A 416 -13.28 1.03 4.86
C LEU A 416 -14.00 1.77 5.98
N TYR A 417 -14.66 1.01 6.83
CA TYR A 417 -15.41 1.52 7.97
C TYR A 417 -14.76 1.05 9.27
N PHE A 418 -14.05 1.93 9.92
CA PHE A 418 -13.51 1.70 11.26
C PHE A 418 -13.79 2.93 12.11
N GLY A 419 -14.73 2.80 13.02
CA GLY A 419 -15.03 3.83 14.02
C GLY A 419 -14.32 3.55 15.34
N GLY A 420 -14.34 4.56 16.20
CA GLY A 420 -13.77 4.47 17.54
C GLY A 420 -12.39 5.09 17.66
N SER A 421 -11.81 4.97 18.84
CA SER A 421 -10.47 5.44 19.20
C SER A 421 -9.82 4.40 20.10
N ASP A 422 -8.53 4.18 19.93
CA ASP A 422 -7.74 3.29 20.79
C ASP A 422 -7.12 4.04 21.99
N THR A 423 -7.67 5.16 22.37
CA THR A 423 -7.24 5.94 23.55
C THR A 423 -7.21 5.09 24.82
N ASP A 424 -8.22 4.25 25.04
CA ASP A 424 -8.29 3.34 26.18
C ASP A 424 -7.20 2.25 26.15
N LEU A 425 -6.81 1.78 24.95
CA LEU A 425 -5.72 0.83 24.78
C LEU A 425 -4.39 1.48 25.15
N LEU A 426 -4.14 2.69 24.66
CA LEU A 426 -2.91 3.42 24.95
C LEU A 426 -2.82 3.83 26.42
N ALA A 427 -3.92 4.22 27.04
CA ALA A 427 -3.97 4.49 28.47
C ALA A 427 -3.60 3.26 29.31
N LYS A 428 -4.07 2.06 28.95
CA LYS A 428 -3.69 0.80 29.61
C LYS A 428 -2.21 0.47 29.45
N LEU A 429 -1.61 0.90 28.33
CA LEU A 429 -0.18 0.71 28.05
C LEU A 429 0.70 1.84 28.63
N ASN A 430 0.12 2.83 29.31
CA ASN A 430 0.80 4.04 29.78
C ASN A 430 1.53 4.80 28.66
N ILE A 431 0.95 4.83 27.46
CA ILE A 431 1.49 5.59 26.33
C ILE A 431 0.71 6.90 26.20
N PRO A 432 1.32 8.06 26.51
CA PRO A 432 0.69 9.37 26.33
C PRO A 432 0.70 9.74 24.84
N PHE A 433 -0.44 9.57 24.16
CA PHE A 433 -0.60 9.91 22.74
C PHE A 433 -2.03 10.38 22.48
N ASP A 434 -2.19 11.59 21.91
CA ASP A 434 -3.49 12.28 21.87
C ASP A 434 -4.43 11.79 20.77
N THR A 435 -3.93 11.40 19.62
CA THR A 435 -4.76 11.05 18.45
C THR A 435 -4.31 9.74 17.79
N PRO A 436 -4.47 8.60 18.49
CA PRO A 436 -4.01 7.32 17.95
C PRO A 436 -4.81 6.89 16.73
N LYS A 437 -4.12 6.30 15.74
CA LYS A 437 -4.80 5.53 14.70
C LYS A 437 -5.37 4.26 15.31
N VAL A 438 -6.53 3.85 14.80
CA VAL A 438 -7.17 2.61 15.25
C VAL A 438 -6.33 1.41 14.83
N VAL A 439 -5.92 0.60 15.82
CA VAL A 439 -5.04 -0.58 15.60
C VAL A 439 -5.64 -1.54 14.58
N SER A 440 -6.95 -1.73 14.59
CA SER A 440 -7.62 -2.65 13.66
C SER A 440 -7.46 -2.26 12.19
N ILE A 441 -7.43 -0.96 11.85
CA ILE A 441 -7.20 -0.54 10.46
C ILE A 441 -5.74 -0.76 10.05
N CYS A 442 -4.79 -0.48 10.96
CA CYS A 442 -3.38 -0.75 10.70
C CYS A 442 -3.12 -2.25 10.51
N GLN A 443 -3.74 -3.09 11.36
CA GLN A 443 -3.65 -4.55 11.26
C GLN A 443 -4.21 -5.07 9.93
N GLU A 444 -5.35 -4.54 9.47
CA GLU A 444 -5.93 -4.96 8.18
C GLU A 444 -5.00 -4.65 7.01
N HIS A 445 -4.33 -3.49 7.04
CA HIS A 445 -3.39 -3.10 5.98
C HIS A 445 -2.09 -3.89 6.00
N ILE A 446 -1.58 -4.26 7.19
CA ILE A 446 -0.33 -5.01 7.33
C ILE A 446 -0.55 -6.50 7.00
N ALA A 447 -1.74 -7.03 7.30
CA ALA A 447 -2.09 -8.44 7.09
C ALA A 447 -2.54 -8.76 5.65
N SER A 448 -2.80 -7.75 4.83
CA SER A 448 -3.24 -7.88 3.44
C SER A 448 -2.11 -7.88 2.46
#